data_db6651cf01c9f95aeb904cdfc48c1582
#
_entry.id   db6651cf01c9f95aeb904cdfc48c1582
#
_cell.length_a   1.000
_cell.length_b   1.000
_cell.length_c   1.000
_cell.angle_alpha   90.00
_cell.angle_beta   90.00
_cell.angle_gamma   90.00
#
_symmetry.space_group_name_H-M   'P 1'
#
loop_
_entity.id
_entity.type
_entity.pdbx_description
1 polymer ?
#
loop_
_entity_poly.entity_id
_entity_poly.type
_entity_poly.pdbx_seq_one_letter_code
_entity_poly.pdbx_strand_id
1 'polypeptide(L)'
;MSSAAPLTAAEYWDKYKPHRGDGPQPRPAAQRFDWTGVGNDGPGAEILGTPKTVLDLGPAEGENAAFLTRSGARVTAVDFSPVQVYRARAFWDDVPGLEFVHAEACTFLDDDPRTWDAVYSTWGAVWFSDPEQLFPRIAKRLEPGGVFAFSHREPITGQYGAQQMGGKWLEGRESELTVYRWQYSATQWSDILKRHGFTDIRAEVLPNPDPAALGTLLVRACAPG
;
A
#
# COMPACT_ATOMS: atom_id res chain seq x y z
N MET A 1 0.16 35.03 -17.09
CA MET A 1 -0.34 34.03 -16.11
C MET A 1 0.63 32.85 -16.17
N SER A 2 1.44 32.68 -15.14
CA SER A 2 2.41 31.58 -15.10
C SER A 2 1.63 30.27 -14.87
N SER A 3 1.58 29.40 -15.87
CA SER A 3 1.05 28.03 -15.70
C SER A 3 1.96 27.31 -14.70
N ALA A 4 1.44 26.99 -13.53
CA ALA A 4 2.18 26.17 -12.59
C ALA A 4 2.47 24.81 -13.25
N ALA A 5 3.72 24.32 -13.12
CA ALA A 5 4.10 23.01 -13.63
C ALA A 5 3.15 21.91 -13.06
N PRO A 6 2.84 20.87 -13.83
CA PRO A 6 2.05 19.76 -13.32
C PRO A 6 2.74 19.14 -12.09
N LEU A 7 1.94 18.79 -11.06
CA LEU A 7 2.45 18.07 -9.89
C LEU A 7 2.95 16.68 -10.31
N THR A 8 4.12 16.31 -9.82
CA THR A 8 4.58 14.93 -9.91
C THR A 8 3.76 14.04 -8.99
N ALA A 9 3.78 12.73 -9.23
CA ALA A 9 3.10 11.79 -8.34
C ALA A 9 3.67 11.84 -6.91
N ALA A 10 4.97 12.06 -6.73
CA ALA A 10 5.58 12.23 -5.41
C ALA A 10 5.02 13.46 -4.68
N GLU A 11 4.96 14.61 -5.34
CA GLU A 11 4.39 15.83 -4.76
C GLU A 11 2.91 15.70 -4.38
N TYR A 12 2.18 14.79 -5.05
CA TYR A 12 0.81 14.45 -4.68
C TYR A 12 0.79 13.76 -3.30
N TRP A 13 1.63 12.76 -3.11
CA TRP A 13 1.68 11.99 -1.87
C TRP A 13 2.38 12.73 -0.73
N ASP A 14 3.27 13.67 -1.02
CA ASP A 14 3.85 14.59 -0.02
C ASP A 14 2.77 15.38 0.72
N LYS A 15 1.64 15.63 0.07
CA LYS A 15 0.50 16.34 0.65
C LYS A 15 -0.57 15.42 1.25
N TYR A 16 -0.35 14.11 1.27
CA TYR A 16 -1.29 13.19 1.90
C TYR A 16 -1.41 13.46 3.40
N LYS A 17 -2.64 13.37 3.91
CA LYS A 17 -3.00 13.81 5.27
C LYS A 17 -2.71 15.31 5.53
N PRO A 18 -3.25 16.22 4.71
CA PRO A 18 -2.98 17.66 4.82
C PRO A 18 -3.44 18.27 6.15
N HIS A 19 -4.42 17.65 6.83
CA HIS A 19 -4.92 18.07 8.13
C HIS A 19 -3.92 17.91 9.27
N ARG A 20 -2.82 17.22 9.04
CA ARG A 20 -1.79 17.02 10.06
C ARG A 20 -0.85 18.22 10.26
N GLY A 21 -0.94 19.25 9.41
CA GLY A 21 -0.07 20.43 9.54
C GLY A 21 1.43 20.12 9.47
N ASP A 22 2.26 21.15 9.55
CA ASP A 22 3.73 21.03 9.48
C ASP A 22 4.43 20.86 10.82
N GLY A 23 3.66 20.85 11.94
CA GLY A 23 4.19 20.71 13.28
C GLY A 23 4.42 19.26 13.71
N PRO A 24 5.14 19.03 14.84
CA PRO A 24 5.30 17.71 15.42
C PRO A 24 3.94 17.07 15.69
N GLN A 25 3.76 15.84 15.22
CA GLN A 25 2.54 15.07 15.40
C GLN A 25 2.72 14.05 16.53
N PRO A 26 1.67 13.71 17.28
CA PRO A 26 1.73 12.62 18.24
C PRO A 26 1.97 11.31 17.49
N ARG A 27 2.87 10.49 18.04
CA ARG A 27 3.15 9.15 17.52
C ARG A 27 1.86 8.32 17.49
N PRO A 28 1.51 7.69 16.37
CA PRO A 28 0.36 6.79 16.29
C PRO A 28 0.50 5.59 17.24
N ALA A 29 -0.61 5.03 17.68
CA ALA A 29 -0.57 3.94 18.66
C ALA A 29 -0.03 2.62 18.09
N ALA A 30 -0.29 2.31 16.82
CA ALA A 30 0.04 1.06 16.14
C ALA A 30 -0.31 -0.19 16.99
N GLN A 31 -1.54 -0.22 17.51
CA GLN A 31 -2.01 -1.28 18.43
C GLN A 31 -2.57 -2.48 17.69
N ARG A 32 -2.89 -2.33 16.41
CA ARG A 32 -3.44 -3.38 15.56
C ARG A 32 -3.02 -3.20 14.12
N PHE A 33 -3.08 -4.27 13.35
CA PHE A 33 -2.97 -4.22 11.91
C PHE A 33 -4.35 -3.91 11.31
N ASP A 34 -4.42 -2.98 10.38
CA ASP A 34 -5.68 -2.56 9.76
C ASP A 34 -5.59 -2.58 8.23
N TRP A 35 -6.42 -3.42 7.60
CA TRP A 35 -6.55 -3.49 6.14
C TRP A 35 -7.50 -2.44 5.58
N THR A 36 -8.38 -1.90 6.41
CA THR A 36 -9.55 -1.14 5.95
C THR A 36 -9.35 0.38 6.04
N GLY A 37 -8.47 0.82 6.91
CA GLY A 37 -8.28 2.26 7.20
C GLY A 37 -9.45 2.93 7.93
N VAL A 38 -10.51 2.18 8.23
CA VAL A 38 -11.70 2.70 8.95
C VAL A 38 -11.87 2.12 10.35
N GLY A 39 -10.88 1.30 10.76
CA GLY A 39 -10.83 0.81 12.12
C GLY A 39 -11.95 -0.17 12.49
N ASN A 40 -12.44 -0.95 11.56
CA ASN A 40 -13.43 -1.99 11.83
C ASN A 40 -12.82 -3.28 12.39
N ASP A 41 -13.66 -4.25 12.79
CA ASP A 41 -13.28 -5.57 13.29
C ASP A 41 -12.93 -6.55 12.15
N GLY A 42 -12.37 -6.06 11.04
CA GLY A 42 -11.93 -6.88 9.92
C GLY A 42 -10.73 -7.77 10.30
N PRO A 43 -10.25 -8.59 9.34
CA PRO A 43 -9.07 -9.41 9.58
C PRO A 43 -7.86 -8.54 9.91
N GLY A 44 -6.92 -9.10 10.68
CA GLY A 44 -5.68 -8.45 11.08
C GLY A 44 -4.46 -8.99 10.29
N ALA A 45 -3.32 -9.01 10.97
CA ALA A 45 -2.06 -9.47 10.40
C ALA A 45 -2.04 -10.96 10.06
N GLU A 46 -2.97 -11.78 10.59
CA GLU A 46 -3.07 -13.21 10.31
C GLU A 46 -3.25 -13.54 8.81
N ILE A 47 -3.72 -12.59 8.00
CA ILE A 47 -3.76 -12.73 6.54
C ILE A 47 -2.37 -12.98 5.96
N LEU A 48 -1.33 -12.43 6.57
CA LEU A 48 0.07 -12.62 6.17
C LEU A 48 0.68 -13.92 6.71
N GLY A 49 -0.03 -14.64 7.59
CA GLY A 49 0.52 -15.78 8.31
C GLY A 49 1.46 -15.36 9.44
N THR A 50 2.61 -16.03 9.54
CA THR A 50 3.65 -15.73 10.56
C THR A 50 5.00 -15.43 9.91
N PRO A 51 5.09 -14.37 9.09
CA PRO A 51 6.30 -14.06 8.35
C PRO A 51 7.40 -13.57 9.29
N LYS A 52 8.66 -13.92 9.00
CA LYS A 52 9.85 -13.38 9.68
C LYS A 52 10.34 -12.10 9.01
N THR A 53 10.18 -12.01 7.70
CA THR A 53 10.58 -10.88 6.87
C THR A 53 9.39 -10.38 6.07
N VAL A 54 9.16 -9.07 6.10
CA VAL A 54 7.99 -8.45 5.46
C VAL A 54 8.40 -7.22 4.68
N LEU A 55 7.85 -7.05 3.50
CA LEU A 55 7.94 -5.83 2.70
C LEU A 55 6.59 -5.12 2.69
N ASP A 56 6.57 -3.86 3.12
CA ASP A 56 5.41 -2.95 3.04
C ASP A 56 5.58 -1.98 1.87
N LEU A 57 4.66 -1.99 0.93
CA LEU A 57 4.69 -1.13 -0.25
C LEU A 57 3.68 0.01 -0.14
N GLY A 58 4.17 1.21 0.17
CA GLY A 58 3.38 2.41 0.41
C GLY A 58 2.87 2.50 1.86
N PRO A 59 3.75 2.44 2.87
CA PRO A 59 3.41 2.45 4.29
C PRO A 59 2.83 3.77 4.78
N ALA A 60 2.96 4.86 4.03
CA ALA A 60 2.70 6.22 4.52
C ALA A 60 3.41 6.46 5.86
N GLU A 61 2.65 6.67 6.96
CA GLU A 61 3.23 6.93 8.29
C GLU A 61 3.67 5.65 9.03
N GLY A 62 3.51 4.45 8.47
CA GLY A 62 4.13 3.21 8.93
C GLY A 62 3.48 2.51 10.12
N GLU A 63 2.20 2.77 10.44
CA GLU A 63 1.52 2.15 11.60
C GLU A 63 1.47 0.62 11.50
N ASN A 64 1.08 0.08 10.34
CA ASN A 64 1.03 -1.36 10.12
C ASN A 64 2.42 -2.01 10.16
N ALA A 65 3.43 -1.33 9.58
CA ALA A 65 4.82 -1.78 9.62
C ALA A 65 5.34 -1.85 11.06
N ALA A 66 5.07 -0.82 11.87
CA ALA A 66 5.45 -0.79 13.29
C ALA A 66 4.74 -1.88 14.10
N PHE A 67 3.45 -2.13 13.83
CA PHE A 67 2.70 -3.23 14.46
C PHE A 67 3.36 -4.58 14.17
N LEU A 68 3.64 -4.89 12.90
CA LEU A 68 4.27 -6.16 12.51
C LEU A 68 5.66 -6.33 13.13
N THR A 69 6.44 -5.25 13.18
CA THR A 69 7.77 -5.31 13.78
C THR A 69 7.70 -5.59 15.28
N ARG A 70 6.79 -4.95 16.00
CA ARG A 70 6.53 -5.23 17.42
C ARG A 70 5.97 -6.64 17.66
N SER A 71 5.35 -7.23 16.65
CA SER A 71 4.88 -8.62 16.66
C SER A 71 5.97 -9.63 16.31
N GLY A 72 7.21 -9.19 16.04
CA GLY A 72 8.39 -10.04 15.87
C GLY A 72 8.89 -10.21 14.45
N ALA A 73 8.28 -9.58 13.45
CA ALA A 73 8.78 -9.56 12.07
C ALA A 73 9.89 -8.51 11.89
N ARG A 74 10.78 -8.72 10.91
CA ARG A 74 11.61 -7.67 10.36
C ARG A 74 10.90 -7.05 9.16
N VAL A 75 10.69 -5.75 9.19
CA VAL A 75 9.89 -5.05 8.16
C VAL A 75 10.76 -4.04 7.42
N THR A 76 10.76 -4.14 6.10
CA THR A 76 11.23 -3.08 5.19
C THR A 76 10.01 -2.38 4.62
N ALA A 77 9.91 -1.08 4.81
CA ALA A 77 8.76 -0.26 4.42
C ALA A 77 9.22 0.77 3.38
N VAL A 78 8.67 0.67 2.16
CA VAL A 78 9.12 1.45 1.01
C VAL A 78 8.05 2.44 0.58
N ASP A 79 8.38 3.71 0.61
CA ASP A 79 7.49 4.76 0.11
C ASP A 79 8.26 5.71 -0.81
N PHE A 80 7.61 6.19 -1.84
CA PHE A 80 8.27 7.07 -2.78
C PHE A 80 8.08 8.57 -2.47
N SER A 81 7.28 8.90 -1.46
CA SER A 81 7.16 10.24 -0.89
C SER A 81 8.25 10.46 0.18
N PRO A 82 9.20 11.38 -0.05
CA PRO A 82 10.20 11.71 0.97
C PRO A 82 9.58 12.26 2.25
N VAL A 83 8.42 12.93 2.14
CA VAL A 83 7.70 13.48 3.29
C VAL A 83 7.10 12.36 4.14
N GLN A 84 6.50 11.33 3.52
CA GLN A 84 5.95 10.19 4.25
C GLN A 84 7.08 9.41 4.94
N VAL A 85 8.19 9.15 4.24
CA VAL A 85 9.36 8.48 4.83
C VAL A 85 9.94 9.27 6.01
N TYR A 86 10.06 10.59 5.87
CA TYR A 86 10.52 11.45 6.96
C TYR A 86 9.61 11.35 8.19
N ARG A 87 8.29 11.44 8.00
CA ARG A 87 7.29 11.31 9.09
C ARG A 87 7.35 9.93 9.76
N ALA A 88 7.39 8.86 8.93
CA ALA A 88 7.46 7.50 9.42
C ALA A 88 8.72 7.28 10.28
N ARG A 89 9.88 7.74 9.82
CA ARG A 89 11.12 7.69 10.62
C ARG A 89 11.00 8.48 11.92
N ALA A 90 10.45 9.68 11.88
CA ALA A 90 10.23 10.47 13.10
C ALA A 90 9.36 9.75 14.14
N PHE A 91 8.45 8.88 13.70
CA PHE A 91 7.62 8.08 14.60
C PHE A 91 8.30 6.79 15.08
N TRP A 92 9.12 6.14 14.26
CA TRP A 92 9.46 4.73 14.45
C TRP A 92 10.95 4.38 14.37
N ASP A 93 11.88 5.34 14.23
CA ASP A 93 13.33 5.05 14.17
C ASP A 93 13.88 4.32 15.41
N ASP A 94 13.13 4.36 16.52
CA ASP A 94 13.45 3.63 17.74
C ASP A 94 12.96 2.18 17.77
N VAL A 95 12.29 1.70 16.71
CA VAL A 95 11.75 0.33 16.63
C VAL A 95 12.76 -0.59 15.94
N PRO A 96 13.47 -1.46 16.68
CA PRO A 96 14.48 -2.34 16.10
C PRO A 96 13.85 -3.33 15.11
N GLY A 97 14.44 -3.47 13.93
CA GLY A 97 13.94 -4.38 12.88
C GLY A 97 12.95 -3.75 11.92
N LEU A 98 12.66 -2.45 12.06
CA LEU A 98 11.88 -1.67 11.10
C LEU A 98 12.81 -0.74 10.32
N GLU A 99 12.77 -0.84 8.99
CA GLU A 99 13.54 -0.01 8.06
C GLU A 99 12.58 0.75 7.14
N PHE A 100 12.76 2.08 7.00
CA PHE A 100 12.05 2.89 6.01
C PHE A 100 12.97 3.28 4.87
N VAL A 101 12.55 2.99 3.64
CA VAL A 101 13.31 3.26 2.41
C VAL A 101 12.52 4.25 1.54
N HIS A 102 13.21 5.32 1.12
CA HIS A 102 12.67 6.24 0.13
C HIS A 102 13.01 5.73 -1.26
N ALA A 103 12.05 5.12 -1.94
CA ALA A 103 12.20 4.62 -3.30
C ALA A 103 10.83 4.42 -3.98
N GLU A 104 10.81 4.40 -5.30
CA GLU A 104 9.67 3.92 -6.08
C GLU A 104 9.63 2.38 -5.99
N ALA A 105 8.43 1.80 -5.88
CA ALA A 105 8.25 0.38 -5.59
C ALA A 105 8.89 -0.56 -6.62
N CYS A 106 8.69 -0.31 -7.92
CA CYS A 106 9.27 -1.15 -8.97
C CYS A 106 10.79 -1.03 -9.01
N THR A 107 11.32 0.18 -8.88
CA THR A 107 12.77 0.46 -8.82
C THR A 107 13.39 -0.24 -7.61
N PHE A 108 12.77 -0.13 -6.44
CA PHE A 108 13.26 -0.83 -5.25
C PHE A 108 13.29 -2.35 -5.44
N LEU A 109 12.23 -2.94 -5.99
CA LEU A 109 12.17 -4.38 -6.24
C LEU A 109 13.16 -4.86 -7.31
N ASP A 110 13.54 -4.00 -8.25
CA ASP A 110 14.57 -4.33 -9.24
C ASP A 110 15.97 -4.28 -8.64
N ASP A 111 16.25 -3.29 -7.79
CA ASP A 111 17.60 -3.00 -7.25
C ASP A 111 17.93 -3.81 -5.99
N ASP A 112 16.94 -4.12 -5.14
CA ASP A 112 17.17 -4.86 -3.89
C ASP A 112 17.15 -6.37 -4.12
N PRO A 113 18.25 -7.09 -3.81
CA PRO A 113 18.34 -8.54 -4.03
C PRO A 113 17.61 -9.39 -2.99
N ARG A 114 17.14 -8.79 -1.90
CA ARG A 114 16.46 -9.52 -0.80
C ARG A 114 15.17 -10.18 -1.26
N THR A 115 14.75 -11.19 -0.51
CA THR A 115 13.45 -11.85 -0.60
C THR A 115 12.71 -11.75 0.72
N TRP A 116 11.40 -11.89 0.67
CA TRP A 116 10.54 -11.73 1.85
C TRP A 116 9.54 -12.90 1.96
N ASP A 117 9.23 -13.29 3.20
CA ASP A 117 8.15 -14.24 3.50
C ASP A 117 6.77 -13.67 3.15
N ALA A 118 6.61 -12.36 3.28
CA ALA A 118 5.39 -11.67 2.89
C ALA A 118 5.67 -10.29 2.29
N VAL A 119 4.85 -9.92 1.31
CA VAL A 119 4.77 -8.56 0.74
C VAL A 119 3.33 -8.08 0.90
N TYR A 120 3.14 -6.86 1.38
CA TYR A 120 1.79 -6.31 1.49
C TYR A 120 1.71 -4.84 1.10
N SER A 121 0.48 -4.36 0.87
CA SER A 121 0.19 -2.95 0.62
C SER A 121 -1.22 -2.63 1.10
N THR A 122 -1.36 -1.75 2.08
CA THR A 122 -2.66 -1.28 2.57
C THR A 122 -2.96 0.10 2.02
N TRP A 123 -3.90 0.21 1.07
CA TRP A 123 -4.26 1.47 0.40
C TRP A 123 -3.03 2.20 -0.19
N GLY A 124 -1.97 1.46 -0.42
CA GLY A 124 -0.63 1.94 -0.77
C GLY A 124 -0.27 1.69 -2.24
N ALA A 125 1.02 1.43 -2.49
CA ALA A 125 1.62 1.41 -3.82
C ALA A 125 0.91 0.46 -4.81
N VAL A 126 0.35 -0.68 -4.36
CA VAL A 126 -0.36 -1.62 -5.24
C VAL A 126 -1.57 -0.98 -5.91
N TRP A 127 -2.26 -0.08 -5.23
CA TRP A 127 -3.40 0.63 -5.81
C TRP A 127 -3.00 1.67 -6.86
N PHE A 128 -1.75 2.18 -6.76
CA PHE A 128 -1.26 3.30 -7.58
C PHE A 128 -0.16 2.92 -8.56
N SER A 129 0.15 1.62 -8.68
CA SER A 129 1.10 1.10 -9.66
C SER A 129 0.41 0.17 -10.65
N ASP A 130 0.90 0.15 -11.89
CA ASP A 130 0.43 -0.80 -12.89
C ASP A 130 0.72 -2.23 -12.43
N PRO A 131 -0.30 -3.08 -12.21
CA PRO A 131 -0.11 -4.45 -11.76
C PRO A 131 0.71 -5.29 -12.74
N GLU A 132 0.67 -5.00 -14.03
CA GLU A 132 1.46 -5.70 -15.05
C GLU A 132 2.97 -5.41 -14.90
N GLN A 133 3.32 -4.29 -14.27
CA GLN A 133 4.71 -3.93 -13.95
C GLN A 133 5.12 -4.40 -12.55
N LEU A 134 4.24 -4.24 -11.58
CA LEU A 134 4.55 -4.47 -10.17
C LEU A 134 4.51 -5.96 -9.79
N PHE A 135 3.49 -6.72 -10.22
CA PHE A 135 3.29 -8.10 -9.75
C PHE A 135 4.40 -9.08 -10.14
N PRO A 136 4.96 -9.06 -11.38
CA PRO A 136 6.09 -9.93 -11.70
C PRO A 136 7.35 -9.63 -10.86
N ARG A 137 7.52 -8.37 -10.42
CA ARG A 137 8.61 -7.98 -9.52
C ARG A 137 8.38 -8.48 -8.10
N ILE A 138 7.16 -8.35 -7.59
CA ILE A 138 6.78 -8.93 -6.29
C ILE A 138 6.99 -10.45 -6.29
N ALA A 139 6.53 -11.14 -7.33
CA ALA A 139 6.68 -12.60 -7.44
C ALA A 139 8.14 -13.06 -7.39
N LYS A 140 9.06 -12.28 -7.96
CA LYS A 140 10.52 -12.56 -7.92
C LYS A 140 11.16 -12.32 -6.55
N ARG A 141 10.53 -11.54 -5.69
CA ARG A 141 11.06 -11.14 -4.38
C ARG A 141 10.34 -11.80 -3.21
N LEU A 142 9.34 -12.61 -3.47
CA LEU A 142 8.75 -13.48 -2.47
C LEU A 142 9.51 -14.81 -2.38
N GLU A 143 9.67 -15.30 -1.17
CA GLU A 143 10.10 -16.68 -0.96
C GLU A 143 9.07 -17.65 -1.57
N PRO A 144 9.46 -18.87 -1.99
CA PRO A 144 8.53 -19.88 -2.48
C PRO A 144 7.39 -20.10 -1.49
N GLY A 145 6.14 -19.95 -1.95
CA GLY A 145 4.95 -20.02 -1.11
C GLY A 145 4.73 -18.80 -0.20
N GLY A 146 5.55 -17.76 -0.31
CA GLY A 146 5.40 -16.50 0.41
C GLY A 146 4.08 -15.80 0.09
N VAL A 147 3.61 -14.97 1.01
CA VAL A 147 2.29 -14.34 0.91
C VAL A 147 2.38 -12.96 0.27
N PHE A 148 1.55 -12.70 -0.71
CA PHE A 148 1.24 -11.38 -1.21
C PHE A 148 -0.18 -10.98 -0.82
N ALA A 149 -0.35 -9.84 -0.14
CA ALA A 149 -1.69 -9.35 0.19
C ALA A 149 -1.78 -7.83 0.05
N PHE A 150 -2.93 -7.35 -0.40
CA PHE A 150 -3.17 -5.92 -0.51
C PHE A 150 -4.64 -5.57 -0.32
N SER A 151 -4.87 -4.32 0.07
CA SER A 151 -6.21 -3.77 0.20
C SER A 151 -6.30 -2.37 -0.41
N HIS A 152 -7.49 -2.05 -0.88
CA HIS A 152 -7.86 -0.72 -1.31
C HIS A 152 -9.37 -0.55 -1.28
N ARG A 153 -9.87 0.66 -1.52
CA ARG A 153 -11.32 0.89 -1.57
C ARG A 153 -11.98 -0.04 -2.60
N GLU A 154 -13.13 -0.57 -2.25
CA GLU A 154 -13.98 -1.32 -3.18
C GLU A 154 -14.15 -0.58 -4.52
N PRO A 155 -13.95 -1.24 -5.66
CA PRO A 155 -14.11 -0.61 -6.97
C PRO A 155 -15.58 -0.30 -7.25
N ILE A 156 -15.81 0.81 -7.93
CA ILE A 156 -17.14 1.11 -8.46
C ILE A 156 -17.41 0.19 -9.65
N THR A 157 -18.54 -0.52 -9.61
CA THR A 157 -18.94 -1.44 -10.68
C THR A 157 -18.90 -0.76 -12.05
N GLY A 158 -18.22 -1.38 -13.00
CA GLY A 158 -18.07 -0.86 -14.37
C GLY A 158 -16.94 0.17 -14.54
N GLN A 159 -16.28 0.61 -13.47
CA GLN A 159 -15.14 1.51 -13.53
C GLN A 159 -13.84 0.73 -13.24
N TYR A 160 -13.39 -0.06 -14.21
CA TYR A 160 -12.21 -0.91 -14.05
C TYR A 160 -11.02 -0.42 -14.89
N GLY A 161 -9.82 -0.87 -14.52
CA GLY A 161 -8.56 -0.49 -15.15
C GLY A 161 -7.92 0.73 -14.50
N ALA A 162 -7.02 1.37 -15.23
CA ALA A 162 -6.38 2.60 -14.83
C ALA A 162 -7.40 3.75 -14.78
N GLN A 163 -7.56 4.38 -13.62
CA GLN A 163 -8.45 5.51 -13.39
C GLN A 163 -7.62 6.74 -13.00
N GLN A 164 -7.79 7.82 -13.71
CA GLN A 164 -7.16 9.08 -13.34
C GLN A 164 -7.74 9.62 -12.03
N MET A 165 -6.88 10.08 -11.14
CA MET A 165 -7.30 10.67 -9.88
C MET A 165 -7.53 12.17 -10.03
N GLY A 166 -8.66 12.67 -9.50
CA GLY A 166 -8.92 14.10 -9.37
C GLY A 166 -8.23 14.71 -8.14
N GLY A 167 -7.64 15.89 -8.32
CA GLY A 167 -6.94 16.61 -7.25
C GLY A 167 -7.80 17.50 -6.36
N LYS A 168 -9.08 17.23 -6.17
CA LYS A 168 -10.03 18.09 -5.44
C LYS A 168 -9.62 18.47 -4.02
N TRP A 169 -8.73 17.72 -3.38
CA TRP A 169 -8.23 18.02 -2.03
C TRP A 169 -6.95 18.87 -2.01
N LEU A 170 -6.42 19.21 -3.19
CA LEU A 170 -5.30 20.14 -3.32
C LEU A 170 -5.87 21.55 -3.52
N GLU A 171 -6.03 22.30 -2.43
CA GLU A 171 -6.54 23.66 -2.47
C GLU A 171 -5.85 24.51 -3.54
N GLY A 172 -6.68 25.19 -4.37
CA GLY A 172 -6.23 26.13 -5.38
C GLY A 172 -5.72 25.53 -6.69
N ARG A 173 -5.89 24.23 -6.94
CA ARG A 173 -5.50 23.59 -8.22
C ARG A 173 -6.66 22.81 -8.84
N GLU A 174 -7.20 23.35 -9.93
CA GLU A 174 -8.06 22.61 -10.87
C GLU A 174 -7.24 21.81 -11.92
N SER A 175 -5.92 21.75 -11.76
CA SER A 175 -5.03 21.11 -12.73
C SER A 175 -5.14 19.58 -12.65
N GLU A 176 -5.16 18.96 -13.81
CA GLU A 176 -5.10 17.51 -13.99
C GLU A 176 -3.86 16.95 -13.30
N LEU A 177 -4.07 16.06 -12.37
CA LEU A 177 -3.00 15.26 -11.78
C LEU A 177 -2.79 14.04 -12.65
N THR A 178 -1.55 13.74 -12.98
CA THR A 178 -1.16 12.52 -13.70
C THR A 178 -0.99 11.32 -12.78
N VAL A 179 -1.80 11.25 -11.71
CA VAL A 179 -1.79 10.11 -10.80
C VAL A 179 -2.93 9.19 -11.16
N TYR A 180 -2.59 7.94 -11.41
CA TYR A 180 -3.55 6.89 -11.69
C TYR A 180 -3.71 5.97 -10.49
N ARG A 181 -4.89 5.37 -10.39
CA ARG A 181 -5.15 4.21 -9.53
C ARG A 181 -5.69 3.09 -10.38
N TRP A 182 -5.31 1.87 -10.07
CA TRP A 182 -5.81 0.69 -10.75
C TRP A 182 -6.93 0.06 -9.95
N GLN A 183 -8.10 -0.06 -10.55
CA GLN A 183 -9.27 -0.64 -9.93
C GLN A 183 -9.76 -1.82 -10.75
N TYR A 184 -9.98 -2.93 -10.08
CA TYR A 184 -10.51 -4.14 -10.70
C TYR A 184 -11.45 -4.84 -9.71
N SER A 185 -12.41 -5.62 -10.22
CA SER A 185 -13.22 -6.49 -9.39
C SER A 185 -12.37 -7.58 -8.74
N ALA A 186 -12.89 -8.25 -7.71
CA ALA A 186 -12.23 -9.39 -7.08
C ALA A 186 -11.83 -10.48 -8.09
N THR A 187 -12.72 -10.76 -9.07
CA THR A 187 -12.44 -11.73 -10.14
C THR A 187 -11.29 -11.27 -11.05
N GLN A 188 -11.32 -10.01 -11.48
CA GLN A 188 -10.27 -9.46 -12.36
C GLN A 188 -8.91 -9.42 -11.66
N TRP A 189 -8.85 -9.02 -10.38
CA TRP A 189 -7.61 -9.11 -9.60
C TRP A 189 -7.09 -10.54 -9.51
N SER A 190 -8.00 -11.50 -9.28
CA SER A 190 -7.63 -12.93 -9.26
C SER A 190 -7.06 -13.39 -10.60
N ASP A 191 -7.62 -12.95 -11.71
CA ASP A 191 -7.13 -13.32 -13.05
C ASP A 191 -5.78 -12.66 -13.37
N ILE A 192 -5.56 -11.41 -12.95
CA ILE A 192 -4.27 -10.73 -13.06
C ILE A 192 -3.20 -11.50 -12.27
N LEU A 193 -3.48 -11.82 -11.00
CA LEU A 193 -2.56 -12.58 -10.15
C LEU A 193 -2.21 -13.95 -10.74
N LYS A 194 -3.20 -14.70 -11.24
CA LYS A 194 -2.96 -16.00 -11.92
C LYS A 194 -2.02 -15.87 -13.12
N ARG A 195 -2.18 -14.83 -13.94
CA ARG A 195 -1.30 -14.59 -15.09
C ARG A 195 0.16 -14.37 -14.68
N HIS A 196 0.38 -13.83 -13.48
CA HIS A 196 1.72 -13.63 -12.90
C HIS A 196 2.20 -14.80 -12.02
N GLY A 197 1.50 -15.95 -12.08
CA GLY A 197 1.93 -17.19 -11.44
C GLY A 197 1.52 -17.34 -9.99
N PHE A 198 0.78 -16.40 -9.42
CA PHE A 198 0.30 -16.52 -8.04
C PHE A 198 -0.78 -17.60 -7.90
N THR A 199 -0.79 -18.25 -6.74
CA THR A 199 -1.68 -19.36 -6.38
C THR A 199 -2.44 -19.05 -5.08
N ASP A 200 -3.34 -19.92 -4.64
CA ASP A 200 -4.17 -19.77 -3.42
C ASP A 200 -4.77 -18.36 -3.27
N ILE A 201 -5.37 -17.89 -4.38
CA ILE A 201 -5.87 -16.51 -4.46
C ILE A 201 -7.23 -16.42 -3.79
N ARG A 202 -7.36 -15.46 -2.90
CA ARG A 202 -8.62 -15.07 -2.24
C ARG A 202 -8.80 -13.58 -2.42
N ALA A 203 -9.98 -13.17 -2.86
CA ALA A 203 -10.32 -11.78 -3.07
C ALA A 203 -11.77 -11.54 -2.62
N GLU A 204 -11.96 -10.67 -1.65
CA GLU A 204 -13.26 -10.38 -1.06
C GLU A 204 -13.42 -8.89 -0.76
N VAL A 205 -14.66 -8.46 -0.63
CA VAL A 205 -14.99 -7.10 -0.18
C VAL A 205 -15.41 -7.15 1.28
N LEU A 206 -14.64 -6.52 2.12
CA LEU A 206 -14.99 -6.28 3.52
C LEU A 206 -15.99 -5.11 3.59
N PRO A 207 -17.15 -5.27 4.24
CA PRO A 207 -18.14 -4.21 4.29
C PRO A 207 -17.62 -3.01 5.11
N ASN A 208 -18.01 -1.81 4.70
CA ASN A 208 -17.80 -0.63 5.53
C ASN A 208 -18.79 -0.64 6.70
N PRO A 209 -18.41 -0.20 7.91
CA PRO A 209 -19.35 -0.01 9.02
C PRO A 209 -20.50 0.95 8.68
N ASP A 210 -20.25 1.96 7.87
CA ASP A 210 -21.27 2.79 7.26
C ASP A 210 -21.80 2.12 5.98
N PRO A 211 -23.07 1.64 5.95
CA PRO A 211 -23.62 0.96 4.78
C PRO A 211 -23.81 1.88 3.55
N ALA A 212 -23.69 3.19 3.72
CA ALA A 212 -23.71 4.15 2.61
C ALA A 212 -22.32 4.35 1.96
N ALA A 213 -21.25 3.86 2.59
CA ALA A 213 -19.88 3.97 2.10
C ALA A 213 -19.43 2.68 1.40
N LEU A 214 -18.51 2.84 0.46
CA LEU A 214 -17.87 1.69 -0.19
C LEU A 214 -17.01 0.92 0.80
N GLY A 215 -17.00 -0.41 0.66
CA GLY A 215 -16.18 -1.31 1.44
C GLY A 215 -14.69 -1.27 1.06
N THR A 216 -13.97 -2.23 1.58
CA THR A 216 -12.56 -2.45 1.28
C THR A 216 -12.39 -3.76 0.54
N LEU A 217 -11.86 -3.73 -0.66
CA LEU A 217 -11.39 -4.94 -1.34
C LEU A 217 -10.09 -5.39 -0.67
N LEU A 218 -10.08 -6.64 -0.21
CA LEU A 218 -8.91 -7.33 0.32
C LEU A 218 -8.57 -8.51 -0.60
N VAL A 219 -7.31 -8.59 -0.98
CA VAL A 219 -6.79 -9.66 -1.83
C VAL A 219 -5.59 -10.30 -1.16
N ARG A 220 -5.53 -11.64 -1.18
CA ARG A 220 -4.41 -12.46 -0.72
C ARG A 220 -4.08 -13.49 -1.77
N ALA A 221 -2.80 -13.75 -1.98
CA ALA A 221 -2.29 -14.80 -2.86
C ALA A 221 -0.97 -15.36 -2.31
N CYS A 222 -0.54 -16.49 -2.83
CA CYS A 222 0.79 -17.05 -2.54
C CYS A 222 1.66 -17.01 -3.79
N ALA A 223 2.95 -16.78 -3.61
CA ALA A 223 3.94 -16.94 -4.67
C ALA A 223 3.96 -18.39 -5.15
N PRO A 224 4.36 -18.66 -6.39
CA PRO A 224 4.57 -20.02 -6.85
C PRO A 224 5.63 -20.73 -5.99
N GLY A 225 5.42 -22.03 -5.77
CA GLY A 225 6.37 -22.88 -5.04
C GLY A 225 7.57 -23.25 -5.88
#